data_b4825bb2a911f535dfc5f4a6352badc3
#
_entry.id   b4825bb2a911f535dfc5f4a6352badc3
#
_cell.length_a   1.000
_cell.length_b   1.000
_cell.length_c   1.000
_cell.angle_alpha   90.00
_cell.angle_beta   90.00
_cell.angle_gamma   90.00
#
_symmetry.space_group_name_H-M   'P 1'
#
loop_
_entity.id
_entity.type
_entity.pdbx_description
1 polymer ?
#
loop_
_entity_poly.entity_id
_entity_poly.type
_entity_poly.pdbx_seq_one_letter_code
_entity_poly.pdbx_strand_id
1 'polypeptide(L)'
;MATLLAQPAPAPSRALQGILCVEIAMLLFVGQDAMMKTLLTIYPVWLLIFVRSIVTVLVMTPLILWLGKPHRLLTPLWPLHLIRAFLFATGFSMFYAAFPFMGLAEVSTIFFSAPLITALFAAVFLRETI
;
A
#
# COMPACT_ATOMS: atom_id res chain seq x y z
N MET A 1 26.23 20.20 20.94
CA MET A 1 25.29 19.10 20.64
C MET A 1 23.91 19.66 20.22
N ALA A 2 23.83 20.78 19.55
CA ALA A 2 22.59 21.48 19.18
C ALA A 2 22.52 21.90 17.70
N THR A 3 23.28 21.24 16.81
CA THR A 3 23.38 21.66 15.39
C THR A 3 22.78 20.64 14.41
N LEU A 4 21.97 19.67 14.87
CA LEU A 4 21.49 18.56 14.04
C LEU A 4 20.02 18.64 13.62
N LEU A 5 19.29 19.71 13.91
CA LEU A 5 17.83 19.75 13.69
C LEU A 5 17.32 20.92 12.82
N ALA A 6 18.15 21.57 12.04
CA ALA A 6 17.66 22.53 11.07
C ALA A 6 17.72 21.92 9.65
N GLN A 7 16.90 20.94 9.36
CA GLN A 7 16.58 20.68 7.96
C GLN A 7 15.74 21.86 7.46
N PRO A 8 16.18 22.56 6.39
CA PRO A 8 15.39 23.64 5.82
C PRO A 8 14.04 23.08 5.38
N ALA A 9 12.96 23.71 5.82
CA ALA A 9 11.61 23.36 5.40
C ALA A 9 11.55 23.30 3.86
N PRO A 10 10.98 22.25 3.27
CA PRO A 10 10.90 22.14 1.82
C PRO A 10 10.19 23.34 1.24
N ALA A 11 10.70 23.89 0.13
CA ALA A 11 10.11 25.02 -0.54
C ALA A 11 8.61 24.75 -0.83
N PRO A 12 7.70 25.73 -0.61
CA PRO A 12 6.24 25.53 -0.68
C PRO A 12 5.77 24.91 -2.01
N SER A 13 6.46 25.14 -3.10
CA SER A 13 6.18 24.53 -4.40
C SER A 13 6.38 23.01 -4.43
N ARG A 14 7.37 22.49 -3.71
CA ARG A 14 7.65 21.05 -3.63
C ARG A 14 6.66 20.34 -2.71
N ALA A 15 6.21 21.00 -1.65
CA ALA A 15 5.16 20.46 -0.78
C ALA A 15 3.83 20.33 -1.53
N LEU A 16 3.44 21.34 -2.30
CA LEU A 16 2.23 21.30 -3.11
C LEU A 16 2.26 20.17 -4.16
N GLN A 17 3.40 20.00 -4.85
CA GLN A 17 3.58 18.91 -5.79
C GLN A 17 3.43 17.53 -5.12
N GLY A 18 4.02 17.36 -3.93
CA GLY A 18 3.87 16.14 -3.14
C GLY A 18 2.41 15.85 -2.76
N ILE A 19 1.69 16.86 -2.31
CA ILE A 19 0.27 16.76 -1.96
C ILE A 19 -0.56 16.34 -3.18
N LEU A 20 -0.36 17.01 -4.31
CA LEU A 20 -1.09 16.68 -5.55
C LEU A 20 -0.79 15.26 -6.04
N CYS A 21 0.45 14.80 -5.94
CA CYS A 21 0.80 13.41 -6.29
C CYS A 21 0.08 12.41 -5.39
N VAL A 22 0.00 12.67 -4.09
CA VAL A 22 -0.71 11.80 -3.14
C VAL A 22 -2.21 11.79 -3.43
N GLU A 23 -2.83 12.96 -3.68
CA GLU A 23 -4.25 13.05 -4.01
C GLU A 23 -4.59 12.28 -5.29
N ILE A 24 -3.79 12.43 -6.34
CA ILE A 24 -3.99 11.68 -7.59
C ILE A 24 -3.84 10.17 -7.34
N ALA A 25 -2.84 9.76 -6.59
CA ALA A 25 -2.64 8.34 -6.24
C ALA A 25 -3.83 7.79 -5.46
N MET A 26 -4.38 8.54 -4.49
CA MET A 26 -5.55 8.14 -3.72
C MET A 26 -6.82 8.06 -4.58
N LEU A 27 -7.03 9.00 -5.50
CA LEU A 27 -8.15 8.93 -6.44
C LEU A 27 -8.08 7.70 -7.34
N LEU A 28 -6.90 7.38 -7.86
CA LEU A 28 -6.68 6.17 -8.66
C LEU A 28 -6.92 4.90 -7.83
N PHE A 29 -6.47 4.88 -6.57
CA PHE A 29 -6.66 3.76 -5.67
C PHE A 29 -8.14 3.51 -5.37
N VAL A 30 -8.89 4.57 -5.02
CA VAL A 30 -10.34 4.48 -4.76
C VAL A 30 -11.10 4.07 -6.03
N GLY A 31 -10.73 4.61 -7.19
CA GLY A 31 -11.31 4.22 -8.47
C GLY A 31 -11.09 2.74 -8.78
N GLN A 32 -9.89 2.23 -8.51
CA GLN A 32 -9.57 0.81 -8.64
C GLN A 32 -10.41 -0.06 -7.70
N ASP A 33 -10.60 0.36 -6.44
CA ASP A 33 -11.41 -0.39 -5.48
C ASP A 33 -12.90 -0.42 -5.88
N ALA A 34 -13.41 0.68 -6.42
CA ALA A 34 -14.77 0.73 -6.97
C ALA A 34 -14.94 -0.24 -8.15
N MET A 35 -13.95 -0.30 -9.06
CA MET A 35 -13.94 -1.29 -10.14
C MET A 35 -13.89 -2.73 -9.61
N MET A 36 -13.03 -2.99 -8.63
CA MET A 36 -12.94 -4.30 -8.00
C MET A 36 -14.27 -4.72 -7.38
N LYS A 37 -14.96 -3.83 -6.68
CA LYS A 37 -16.28 -4.11 -6.12
C LYS A 37 -17.28 -4.52 -7.19
N THR A 38 -17.31 -3.85 -8.33
CA THR A 38 -18.19 -4.19 -9.44
C THR A 38 -17.83 -5.55 -10.05
N LEU A 39 -16.55 -5.83 -10.25
CA LEU A 39 -16.08 -7.09 -10.82
C LEU A 39 -16.32 -8.29 -9.89
N LEU A 40 -16.30 -8.08 -8.58
CA LEU A 40 -16.57 -9.13 -7.59
C LEU A 40 -18.01 -9.65 -7.61
N THR A 41 -18.93 -8.96 -8.25
CA THR A 41 -20.29 -9.47 -8.48
C THR A 41 -20.33 -10.56 -9.55
N ILE A 42 -19.32 -10.62 -10.42
CA ILE A 42 -19.27 -11.53 -11.58
C ILE A 42 -18.19 -12.57 -11.43
N TYR A 43 -17.04 -12.18 -10.86
CA TYR A 43 -15.83 -13.01 -10.79
C TYR A 43 -15.43 -13.32 -9.35
N PRO A 44 -14.87 -14.51 -9.08
CA PRO A 44 -14.38 -14.86 -7.76
C PRO A 44 -13.15 -14.00 -7.36
N VAL A 45 -13.05 -13.69 -6.08
CA VAL A 45 -11.98 -12.85 -5.49
C VAL A 45 -10.58 -13.32 -5.92
N TRP A 46 -10.34 -14.62 -5.89
CA TRP A 46 -9.03 -15.20 -6.21
C TRP A 46 -8.57 -14.91 -7.64
N LEU A 47 -9.50 -14.98 -8.60
CA LEU A 47 -9.20 -14.68 -9.99
C LEU A 47 -8.79 -13.23 -10.16
N LEU A 48 -9.52 -12.31 -9.54
CA LEU A 48 -9.25 -10.87 -9.64
C LEU A 48 -7.91 -10.49 -9.01
N ILE A 49 -7.60 -11.06 -7.83
CA ILE A 49 -6.31 -10.84 -7.17
C ILE A 49 -5.17 -11.40 -8.02
N PHE A 50 -5.34 -12.57 -8.62
CA PHE A 50 -4.33 -13.18 -9.47
C PHE A 50 -4.06 -12.34 -10.72
N VAL A 51 -5.09 -11.93 -11.44
CA VAL A 51 -4.97 -11.08 -12.64
C VAL A 51 -4.31 -9.75 -12.28
N ARG A 52 -4.75 -9.09 -11.19
CA ARG A 52 -4.13 -7.86 -10.70
C ARG A 52 -2.64 -8.05 -10.42
N SER A 53 -2.27 -9.14 -9.76
CA SER A 53 -0.87 -9.42 -9.44
C SER A 53 -0.02 -9.58 -10.69
N ILE A 54 -0.52 -10.29 -11.70
CA ILE A 54 0.16 -10.44 -12.99
C ILE A 54 0.34 -9.07 -13.66
N VAL A 55 -0.73 -8.28 -13.76
CA VAL A 55 -0.67 -6.95 -14.37
C VAL A 55 0.35 -6.06 -13.62
N THR A 56 0.34 -6.09 -12.30
CA THR A 56 1.29 -5.32 -11.49
C THR A 56 2.73 -5.75 -11.77
N VAL A 57 3.02 -7.04 -11.83
CA VAL A 57 4.36 -7.55 -12.14
C VAL A 57 4.78 -7.15 -13.55
N LEU A 58 3.90 -7.30 -14.54
CA LEU A 58 4.19 -6.95 -15.93
C LEU A 58 4.48 -5.46 -16.13
N VAL A 59 3.80 -4.59 -15.39
CA VAL A 59 3.99 -3.13 -15.47
C VAL A 59 5.19 -2.68 -14.64
N MET A 60 5.33 -3.19 -13.42
CA MET A 60 6.38 -2.76 -12.50
C MET A 60 7.77 -3.27 -12.90
N THR A 61 7.85 -4.48 -13.44
CA THR A 61 9.16 -5.05 -13.82
C THR A 61 9.89 -4.19 -14.86
N PRO A 62 9.30 -3.85 -16.02
CA PRO A 62 9.99 -3.00 -16.99
C PRO A 62 10.22 -1.58 -16.46
N LEU A 63 9.29 -1.05 -15.65
CA LEU A 63 9.43 0.27 -15.04
C LEU A 63 10.64 0.34 -14.11
N ILE A 64 10.82 -0.66 -13.25
CA ILE A 64 11.98 -0.76 -12.34
C ILE A 64 13.28 -0.94 -13.12
N LEU A 65 13.27 -1.76 -14.17
CA LEU A 65 14.44 -1.98 -15.01
C LEU A 65 14.84 -0.71 -15.78
N TRP A 66 13.87 0.10 -16.17
CA TRP A 66 14.12 1.33 -16.94
C TRP A 66 14.53 2.51 -16.06
N LEU A 67 13.89 2.69 -14.89
CA LEU A 67 14.23 3.78 -13.95
C LEU A 67 15.38 3.44 -13.01
N GLY A 68 15.69 2.18 -12.82
CA GLY A 68 16.63 1.70 -11.80
C GLY A 68 18.03 1.44 -12.32
N LYS A 69 19.06 1.85 -11.57
CA LYS A 69 20.42 1.31 -11.66
C LYS A 69 20.38 -0.15 -11.19
N PRO A 70 21.37 -1.00 -11.60
CA PRO A 70 21.33 -2.44 -11.35
C PRO A 70 21.08 -2.73 -9.86
N HIS A 71 19.86 -3.14 -9.55
CA HIS A 71 19.44 -3.46 -8.20
C HIS A 71 19.83 -4.91 -7.91
N ARG A 72 20.36 -5.13 -6.73
CA ARG A 72 20.46 -6.49 -6.19
C ARG A 72 19.04 -6.97 -5.88
N LEU A 73 18.39 -7.60 -6.84
CA LEU A 73 17.06 -8.20 -6.68
C LEU A 73 17.09 -9.37 -5.67
N LEU A 74 18.27 -9.95 -5.42
CA LEU A 74 18.48 -11.01 -4.43
C LEU A 74 19.09 -10.40 -3.18
N THR A 75 18.27 -10.22 -2.17
CA THR A 75 18.68 -9.79 -0.84
C THR A 75 18.79 -11.01 0.08
N PRO A 76 19.76 -11.08 1.00
CA PRO A 76 19.87 -12.19 1.97
C PRO A 76 18.64 -12.30 2.90
N LEU A 77 17.79 -11.26 2.94
CA LEU A 77 16.55 -11.20 3.73
C LEU A 77 15.31 -11.73 2.98
N TRP A 78 15.50 -12.53 1.92
CA TRP A 78 14.40 -13.09 1.13
C TRP A 78 13.32 -13.83 1.94
N PRO A 79 13.61 -14.55 3.07
CA PRO A 79 12.56 -15.20 3.85
C PRO A 79 11.62 -14.18 4.50
N LEU A 80 12.13 -13.04 4.96
CA LEU A 80 11.30 -11.96 5.51
C LEU A 80 10.39 -11.35 4.45
N HIS A 81 10.89 -11.22 3.22
CA HIS A 81 10.07 -10.75 2.09
C HIS A 81 8.95 -11.73 1.73
N LEU A 82 9.19 -13.04 1.85
CA LEU A 82 8.15 -14.05 1.64
C LEU A 82 7.06 -13.98 2.72
N ILE A 83 7.46 -13.87 3.99
CA ILE A 83 6.50 -13.72 5.10
C ILE A 83 5.67 -12.44 4.90
N ARG A 84 6.31 -11.33 4.58
CA ARG A 84 5.64 -10.07 4.28
C ARG A 84 4.66 -10.20 3.12
N ALA A 85 5.08 -10.83 2.02
CA ALA A 85 4.25 -11.03 0.84
C ALA A 85 3.03 -11.91 1.18
N PHE A 86 3.22 -12.98 1.95
CA PHE A 86 2.14 -13.84 2.40
C PHE A 86 1.12 -13.11 3.29
N LEU A 87 1.60 -12.37 4.29
CA LEU A 87 0.73 -11.57 5.17
C LEU A 87 -0.04 -10.51 4.38
N PHE A 88 0.64 -9.85 3.44
CA PHE A 88 0.03 -8.84 2.60
C PHE A 88 -1.03 -9.43 1.67
N ALA A 89 -0.72 -10.55 1.01
CA ALA A 89 -1.65 -11.27 0.16
C ALA A 89 -2.90 -11.74 0.93
N THR A 90 -2.71 -12.28 2.13
CA THR A 90 -3.81 -12.71 3.00
C THR A 90 -4.67 -11.52 3.43
N GLY A 91 -4.06 -10.41 3.88
CA GLY A 91 -4.77 -9.19 4.29
C GLY A 91 -5.60 -8.60 3.15
N PHE A 92 -5.02 -8.48 1.95
CA PHE A 92 -5.75 -7.98 0.78
C PHE A 92 -6.86 -8.94 0.32
N SER A 93 -6.64 -10.24 0.42
CA SER A 93 -7.67 -11.22 0.09
C SER A 93 -8.89 -11.07 1.01
N MET A 94 -8.66 -10.90 2.32
CA MET A 94 -9.73 -10.65 3.29
C MET A 94 -10.43 -9.32 3.04
N PHE A 95 -9.66 -8.26 2.73
CA PHE A 95 -10.21 -6.95 2.40
C PHE A 95 -11.17 -7.01 1.20
N TYR A 96 -10.77 -7.63 0.09
CA TYR A 96 -11.62 -7.76 -1.07
C TYR A 96 -12.76 -8.78 -0.88
N ALA A 97 -12.57 -9.80 -0.06
CA ALA A 97 -13.64 -10.75 0.28
C ALA A 97 -14.79 -10.10 1.06
N ALA A 98 -14.55 -8.97 1.73
CA ALA A 98 -15.58 -8.21 2.44
C ALA A 98 -16.48 -7.38 1.50
N PHE A 99 -16.03 -7.01 0.30
CA PHE A 99 -16.76 -6.13 -0.63
C PHE A 99 -18.17 -6.58 -1.01
N PRO A 100 -18.45 -7.87 -1.22
CA PRO A 100 -19.81 -8.33 -1.51
C PRO A 100 -20.78 -8.17 -0.34
N PHE A 101 -20.27 -8.17 0.90
CA PHE A 101 -21.09 -8.18 2.12
C PHE A 101 -21.27 -6.79 2.74
N MET A 102 -20.37 -5.85 2.42
CA MET A 102 -20.31 -4.53 3.07
C MET A 102 -20.21 -3.41 2.02
N GLY A 103 -20.61 -2.21 2.43
CA GLY A 103 -20.42 -1.01 1.62
C GLY A 103 -18.93 -0.71 1.43
N LEU A 104 -18.55 -0.17 0.25
CA LEU A 104 -17.17 0.21 -0.02
C LEU A 104 -16.62 1.18 1.04
N ALA A 105 -17.44 2.15 1.46
CA ALA A 105 -17.08 3.10 2.51
C ALA A 105 -16.83 2.44 3.87
N GLU A 106 -17.63 1.44 4.23
CA GLU A 106 -17.49 0.70 5.48
C GLU A 106 -16.18 -0.08 5.52
N VAL A 107 -15.90 -0.85 4.47
CA VAL A 107 -14.67 -1.64 4.36
C VAL A 107 -13.44 -0.72 4.37
N SER A 108 -13.49 0.39 3.64
CA SER A 108 -12.41 1.38 3.59
C SER A 108 -12.19 2.04 4.96
N THR A 109 -13.24 2.35 5.70
CA THR A 109 -13.14 2.92 7.06
C THR A 109 -12.44 1.95 8.00
N ILE A 110 -12.79 0.67 7.96
CA ILE A 110 -12.14 -0.37 8.75
C ILE A 110 -10.66 -0.47 8.35
N PHE A 111 -10.36 -0.47 7.06
CA PHE A 111 -8.97 -0.53 6.58
C PHE A 111 -8.15 0.67 7.03
N PHE A 112 -8.70 1.88 6.97
CA PHE A 112 -8.02 3.10 7.43
C PHE A 112 -7.85 3.19 8.95
N SER A 113 -8.46 2.30 9.74
CA SER A 113 -8.15 2.17 11.17
C SER A 113 -6.81 1.47 11.43
N ALA A 114 -6.26 0.76 10.44
CA ALA A 114 -5.00 0.02 10.56
C ALA A 114 -3.81 0.87 11.01
N PRO A 115 -3.58 2.12 10.54
CA PRO A 115 -2.51 2.97 11.04
C PRO A 115 -2.63 3.29 12.54
N LEU A 116 -3.87 3.48 13.03
CA LEU A 116 -4.11 3.73 14.46
C LEU A 116 -3.76 2.50 15.31
N ILE A 117 -4.18 1.32 14.83
CA ILE A 117 -3.87 0.05 15.48
C ILE A 117 -2.36 -0.18 15.48
N THR A 118 -1.70 0.09 14.35
CA THR A 118 -0.24 -0.04 14.22
C THR A 118 0.49 0.91 15.18
N ALA A 119 0.05 2.16 15.30
CA ALA A 119 0.63 3.11 16.25
C ALA A 119 0.45 2.64 17.70
N LEU A 120 -0.73 2.10 18.04
CA LEU A 120 -0.98 1.54 19.36
C LEU A 120 -0.06 0.35 19.67
N PHE A 121 0.11 -0.57 18.71
CA PHE A 121 1.04 -1.68 18.85
C PHE A 121 2.49 -1.23 18.98
N ALA A 122 2.92 -0.24 18.20
CA ALA A 122 4.26 0.33 18.31
C ALA A 122 4.49 0.94 19.71
N ALA A 123 3.55 1.69 20.24
CA ALA A 123 3.65 2.26 21.58
C ALA A 123 3.75 1.18 22.68
N VAL A 124 2.93 0.12 22.57
CA VAL A 124 2.87 -0.93 23.61
C VAL A 124 4.04 -1.89 23.52
N PHE A 125 4.39 -2.38 22.30
CA PHE A 125 5.41 -3.43 22.11
C PHE A 125 6.81 -2.89 21.95
N LEU A 126 6.97 -1.77 21.23
CA LEU A 126 8.29 -1.15 21.02
C LEU A 126 8.62 -0.08 22.06
N ARG A 127 7.65 0.30 22.91
CA ARG A 127 7.79 1.38 23.90
C ARG A 127 8.27 2.69 23.29
N GLU A 128 7.89 2.95 22.05
CA GLU A 128 8.15 4.22 21.39
C GLU A 128 7.19 5.29 21.92
N THR A 129 7.72 6.46 22.23
CA THR A 129 6.90 7.64 22.54
C THR A 129 6.31 8.16 21.23
N ILE A 130 4.99 8.20 21.17
CA ILE A 130 4.21 8.76 20.06
C ILE A 130 4.31 10.28 20.09
#